data_98282020d1284a10264803413f05e761
#
_entry.id   98282020d1284a10264803413f05e761
#
_cell.length_a   1.000
_cell.length_b   1.000
_cell.length_c   1.000
_cell.angle_alpha   90.00
_cell.angle_beta   90.00
_cell.angle_gamma   90.00
#
_symmetry.space_group_name_H-M   'P 1'
#
loop_
_entity.id
_entity.type
_entity.pdbx_description
1 polymer ?
#
loop_
_entity_poly.entity_id
_entity_poly.type
_entity_poly.pdbx_seq_one_letter_code
_entity_poly.pdbx_strand_id
1 'polypeptide(L)'
;NRPDFEPYDEDRFRRAIYAEQHKNDSEHPTVLARYMIRPEQKEILEKLSVAREVHHSFRNLVVAATGTGKTVIAAFDYKRFHDAHPGHHNLLFIVHRKEILEQSIRTFRSVLNDPTFGELWVGEYQPSMTGNLNHLFISIQTFNSNRELFTMMRHDFYDYIIVDEAHHSTANSYRILFQQFNPSVLLGLTATPERADGQSLLPDFDNRIAAEIRLPEAINQIGRASCRERVCMR
;
A
#
# COMPACT_ATOMS: atom_id res chain seq x y z
N ASN A 1 23.49 49.97 -2.06
CA ASN A 1 22.64 48.94 -1.48
C ASN A 1 22.84 47.66 -2.31
N ARG A 2 23.58 46.70 -1.81
CA ARG A 2 23.61 45.34 -2.35
C ARG A 2 22.50 44.57 -1.71
N PRO A 3 21.70 43.78 -2.44
CA PRO A 3 20.77 42.91 -1.82
C PRO A 3 21.53 41.89 -0.98
N ASP A 4 21.11 41.70 0.27
CA ASP A 4 21.65 40.68 1.16
C ASP A 4 21.32 39.29 0.53
N PHE A 5 22.36 38.61 0.06
CA PHE A 5 22.26 37.22 -0.36
C PHE A 5 22.15 36.36 0.90
N GLU A 6 20.98 35.82 1.17
CA GLU A 6 20.85 34.74 2.14
C GLU A 6 21.66 33.52 1.68
N PRO A 7 22.36 32.83 2.59
CA PRO A 7 23.07 31.60 2.23
C PRO A 7 22.10 30.58 1.64
N TYR A 8 22.56 29.86 0.62
CA TYR A 8 21.78 28.81 -0.04
C TYR A 8 21.42 27.72 0.98
N ASP A 9 20.12 27.57 1.25
CA ASP A 9 19.55 26.52 2.09
C ASP A 9 18.96 25.43 1.19
N GLU A 10 19.69 24.33 1.06
CA GLU A 10 19.31 23.17 0.23
C GLU A 10 17.96 22.56 0.68
N ASP A 11 17.68 22.56 1.97
CA ASP A 11 16.45 22.00 2.52
C ASP A 11 15.25 22.91 2.25
N ARG A 12 15.45 24.22 2.27
CA ARG A 12 14.43 25.20 1.88
C ARG A 12 14.12 25.12 0.39
N PHE A 13 15.15 24.91 -0.43
CA PHE A 13 15.00 24.74 -1.87
C PHE A 13 14.28 23.42 -2.23
N ARG A 14 14.67 22.31 -1.60
CA ARG A 14 13.99 21.03 -1.76
C ARG A 14 12.53 21.08 -1.32
N ARG A 15 12.23 21.74 -0.20
CA ARG A 15 10.85 21.96 0.27
C ARG A 15 10.06 22.83 -0.70
N ALA A 16 10.67 23.86 -1.27
CA ALA A 16 10.01 24.71 -2.26
C ALA A 16 9.71 23.97 -3.55
N ILE A 17 10.65 23.17 -4.08
CA ILE A 17 10.43 22.33 -5.27
C ILE A 17 9.34 21.28 -5.00
N TYR A 18 9.38 20.62 -3.85
CA TYR A 18 8.37 19.64 -3.47
C TYR A 18 6.98 20.29 -3.33
N ALA A 19 6.90 21.45 -2.69
CA ALA A 19 5.67 22.23 -2.56
C ALA A 19 5.13 22.73 -3.92
N GLU A 20 6.02 23.11 -4.85
CA GLU A 20 5.66 23.58 -6.17
C GLU A 20 5.21 22.45 -7.10
N GLN A 21 5.85 21.29 -7.02
CA GLN A 21 5.42 20.07 -7.72
C GLN A 21 4.03 19.59 -7.25
N HIS A 22 3.72 19.77 -5.95
CA HIS A 22 2.44 19.36 -5.37
C HIS A 22 1.37 20.46 -5.42
N LYS A 23 1.77 21.74 -5.64
CA LYS A 23 0.84 22.83 -5.87
C LYS A 23 0.14 22.71 -7.22
N ASN A 24 0.85 22.17 -8.23
CA ASN A 24 0.25 21.85 -9.52
C ASN A 24 -0.73 20.67 -9.46
N ASP A 25 -0.60 19.77 -8.49
CA ASP A 25 -1.55 18.68 -8.26
C ASP A 25 -2.89 19.18 -7.64
N SER A 26 -2.89 20.35 -6.99
CA SER A 26 -4.10 20.94 -6.37
C SER A 26 -4.87 21.91 -7.30
N GLU A 27 -4.25 22.39 -8.38
CA GLU A 27 -4.88 23.34 -9.32
C GLU A 27 -5.48 22.70 -10.57
N HIS A 28 -5.12 21.43 -10.88
CA HIS A 28 -5.82 20.66 -11.88
C HIS A 28 -6.76 19.68 -11.17
N PRO A 29 -8.07 19.65 -11.50
CA PRO A 29 -8.91 18.55 -11.07
C PRO A 29 -8.28 17.28 -11.66
N THR A 30 -7.55 16.55 -10.81
CA THR A 30 -6.94 15.29 -11.20
C THR A 30 -8.11 14.42 -11.62
N VAL A 31 -8.29 14.20 -12.92
CA VAL A 31 -9.20 13.19 -13.43
C VAL A 31 -8.66 11.88 -12.88
N LEU A 32 -9.21 11.44 -11.76
CA LEU A 32 -8.80 10.21 -11.10
C LEU A 32 -8.97 9.10 -12.13
N ALA A 33 -7.87 8.51 -12.57
CA ALA A 33 -7.91 7.44 -13.53
C ALA A 33 -8.78 6.32 -12.95
N ARG A 34 -9.91 6.04 -13.58
CA ARG A 34 -10.87 5.04 -13.09
C ARG A 34 -10.25 3.66 -13.25
N TYR A 35 -9.73 3.11 -12.16
CA TYR A 35 -9.21 1.75 -12.16
C TYR A 35 -10.34 0.76 -12.40
N MET A 36 -10.19 -0.08 -13.40
CA MET A 36 -11.07 -1.23 -13.65
C MET A 36 -10.38 -2.49 -13.14
N ILE A 37 -11.10 -3.29 -12.36
CA ILE A 37 -10.60 -4.57 -11.84
C ILE A 37 -10.47 -5.54 -13.01
N ARG A 38 -9.28 -6.11 -13.20
CA ARG A 38 -9.04 -7.18 -14.17
C ARG A 38 -9.56 -8.51 -13.64
N PRO A 39 -9.89 -9.49 -14.51
CA PRO A 39 -10.41 -10.79 -14.08
C PRO A 39 -9.54 -11.51 -13.06
N GLU A 40 -8.22 -11.50 -13.26
CA GLU A 40 -7.25 -12.10 -12.34
C GLU A 40 -7.20 -11.40 -10.97
N GLN A 41 -7.36 -10.08 -10.95
CA GLN A 41 -7.43 -9.32 -9.70
C GLN A 41 -8.74 -9.60 -8.96
N LYS A 42 -9.84 -9.77 -9.69
CA LYS A 42 -11.13 -10.16 -9.12
C LYS A 42 -11.05 -11.51 -8.44
N GLU A 43 -10.41 -12.49 -9.08
CA GLU A 43 -10.20 -13.82 -8.49
C GLU A 43 -9.42 -13.75 -7.17
N ILE A 44 -8.36 -12.91 -7.09
CA ILE A 44 -7.63 -12.71 -5.82
C ILE A 44 -8.55 -12.13 -4.75
N LEU A 45 -9.33 -11.11 -5.09
CA LEU A 45 -10.26 -10.47 -4.15
C LEU A 45 -11.32 -11.44 -3.63
N GLU A 46 -11.78 -12.37 -4.47
CA GLU A 46 -12.70 -13.45 -4.07
C GLU A 46 -12.02 -14.45 -3.13
N LYS A 47 -10.79 -14.85 -3.44
CA LYS A 47 -9.99 -15.72 -2.54
C LYS A 47 -9.74 -15.08 -1.18
N LEU A 48 -9.49 -13.76 -1.12
CA LEU A 48 -9.35 -13.01 0.14
C LEU A 48 -10.66 -13.01 0.94
N SER A 49 -11.81 -12.79 0.28
CA SER A 49 -13.13 -12.89 0.95
C SER A 49 -13.34 -14.30 1.52
N VAL A 50 -13.09 -15.35 0.74
CA VAL A 50 -13.21 -16.75 1.22
C VAL A 50 -12.25 -17.02 2.39
N ALA A 51 -11.02 -16.53 2.35
CA ALA A 51 -10.07 -16.71 3.45
C ALA A 51 -10.61 -16.12 4.77
N ARG A 52 -11.28 -14.97 4.72
CA ARG A 52 -11.83 -14.29 5.91
C ARG A 52 -13.18 -14.84 6.34
N GLU A 53 -14.10 -15.02 5.41
CA GLU A 53 -15.49 -15.42 5.72
C GLU A 53 -15.63 -16.91 6.04
N VAL A 54 -14.89 -17.77 5.33
CA VAL A 54 -14.99 -19.23 5.48
C VAL A 54 -13.92 -19.78 6.41
N HIS A 55 -12.69 -19.27 6.29
CA HIS A 55 -11.56 -19.80 7.04
C HIS A 55 -11.19 -18.98 8.29
N HIS A 56 -11.88 -17.85 8.52
CA HIS A 56 -11.62 -16.93 9.63
C HIS A 56 -10.15 -16.53 9.76
N SER A 57 -9.44 -16.46 8.62
CA SER A 57 -8.05 -16.03 8.52
C SER A 57 -8.00 -14.57 8.11
N PHE A 58 -7.51 -13.72 8.99
CA PHE A 58 -7.43 -12.27 8.79
C PHE A 58 -6.01 -11.76 8.56
N ARG A 59 -5.02 -12.66 8.59
CA ARG A 59 -3.63 -12.41 8.22
C ARG A 59 -3.36 -13.06 6.87
N ASN A 60 -3.57 -12.31 5.80
CA ASN A 60 -3.60 -12.82 4.44
C ASN A 60 -2.32 -12.49 3.69
N LEU A 61 -1.67 -13.49 3.09
CA LEU A 61 -0.53 -13.31 2.18
C LEU A 61 -0.99 -13.51 0.74
N VAL A 62 -0.76 -12.51 -0.11
CA VAL A 62 -0.95 -12.59 -1.56
C VAL A 62 0.41 -12.67 -2.24
N VAL A 63 0.64 -13.77 -2.95
CA VAL A 63 1.83 -13.97 -3.77
C VAL A 63 1.50 -13.70 -5.22
N ALA A 64 2.02 -12.60 -5.77
CA ALA A 64 1.72 -12.21 -7.13
C ALA A 64 2.92 -11.52 -7.79
N ALA A 65 3.21 -11.87 -9.04
CA ALA A 65 4.34 -11.34 -9.78
C ALA A 65 4.32 -9.81 -9.87
N THR A 66 5.48 -9.20 -10.09
CA THR A 66 5.61 -7.76 -10.34
C THR A 66 4.78 -7.38 -11.57
N GLY A 67 4.09 -6.25 -11.54
CA GLY A 67 3.25 -5.77 -12.66
C GLY A 67 1.82 -6.33 -12.69
N THR A 68 1.44 -7.25 -11.80
CA THR A 68 0.06 -7.76 -11.68
C THR A 68 -0.91 -6.75 -11.08
N GLY A 69 -0.40 -5.62 -10.57
CA GLY A 69 -1.21 -4.59 -9.91
C GLY A 69 -1.56 -4.94 -8.46
N LYS A 70 -0.60 -5.47 -7.69
CA LYS A 70 -0.76 -5.77 -6.26
C LYS A 70 -1.36 -4.62 -5.46
N THR A 71 -0.88 -3.38 -5.69
CA THR A 71 -1.38 -2.17 -5.01
C THR A 71 -2.84 -1.90 -5.36
N VAL A 72 -3.27 -2.16 -6.61
CA VAL A 72 -4.68 -2.04 -7.03
C VAL A 72 -5.55 -3.05 -6.28
N ILE A 73 -5.08 -4.31 -6.18
CA ILE A 73 -5.75 -5.35 -5.41
C ILE A 73 -5.93 -4.91 -3.95
N ALA A 74 -4.86 -4.41 -3.32
CA ALA A 74 -4.90 -3.94 -1.94
C ALA A 74 -5.88 -2.78 -1.75
N ALA A 75 -5.93 -1.82 -2.68
CA ALA A 75 -6.84 -0.69 -2.62
C ALA A 75 -8.31 -1.13 -2.74
N PHE A 76 -8.63 -2.07 -3.65
CA PHE A 76 -9.98 -2.62 -3.76
C PHE A 76 -10.37 -3.51 -2.57
N ASP A 77 -9.42 -4.25 -2.01
CA ASP A 77 -9.65 -5.07 -0.83
C ASP A 77 -9.94 -4.21 0.40
N TYR A 78 -9.14 -3.14 0.62
CA TYR A 78 -9.42 -2.15 1.65
C TYR A 78 -10.77 -1.45 1.43
N LYS A 79 -11.10 -1.09 0.18
CA LYS A 79 -12.40 -0.49 -0.15
C LYS A 79 -13.56 -1.42 0.25
N ARG A 80 -13.47 -2.72 -0.07
CA ARG A 80 -14.49 -3.71 0.34
C ARG A 80 -14.62 -3.80 1.86
N PHE A 81 -13.48 -3.80 2.57
CA PHE A 81 -13.47 -3.80 4.04
C PHE A 81 -14.12 -2.55 4.60
N HIS A 82 -13.75 -1.37 4.10
CA HIS A 82 -14.31 -0.09 4.52
C HIS A 82 -15.81 -0.01 4.24
N ASP A 83 -16.27 -0.42 3.07
CA ASP A 83 -17.67 -0.36 2.67
C ASP A 83 -18.55 -1.37 3.48
N ALA A 84 -17.96 -2.49 3.92
CA ALA A 84 -18.66 -3.53 4.70
C ALA A 84 -18.75 -3.20 6.21
N HIS A 85 -17.90 -2.34 6.71
CA HIS A 85 -17.83 -1.99 8.14
C HIS A 85 -18.11 -0.49 8.31
N PRO A 86 -19.32 -0.08 8.71
CA PRO A 86 -19.62 1.32 8.97
C PRO A 86 -18.78 1.87 10.13
N GLY A 87 -18.13 3.01 9.94
CA GLY A 87 -17.32 3.67 10.96
C GLY A 87 -16.01 4.24 10.42
N HIS A 88 -15.17 4.68 11.33
CA HIS A 88 -13.81 5.13 10.98
C HIS A 88 -12.86 3.93 11.04
N HIS A 89 -12.20 3.64 9.94
CA HIS A 89 -11.24 2.55 9.85
C HIS A 89 -9.87 3.08 9.47
N ASN A 90 -8.92 2.96 10.39
CA ASN A 90 -7.56 3.45 10.20
C ASN A 90 -6.76 2.46 9.35
N LEU A 91 -6.05 3.00 8.35
CA LEU A 91 -5.21 2.24 7.43
C LEU A 91 -3.73 2.57 7.65
N LEU A 92 -2.90 1.55 7.79
CA LEU A 92 -1.45 1.69 7.69
C LEU A 92 -0.94 0.93 6.45
N PHE A 93 -0.36 1.67 5.51
CA PHE A 93 0.27 1.10 4.31
C PHE A 93 1.79 1.22 4.44
N ILE A 94 2.48 0.09 4.52
CA ILE A 94 3.94 0.05 4.67
C ILE A 94 4.59 -0.60 3.47
N VAL A 95 5.66 0.04 2.97
CA VAL A 95 6.51 -0.49 1.91
C VAL A 95 7.97 -0.47 2.30
N HIS A 96 8.78 -1.26 1.60
CA HIS A 96 10.24 -1.20 1.73
C HIS A 96 10.83 0.01 1.01
N ARG A 97 10.33 0.36 -0.18
CA ARG A 97 10.85 1.43 -1.04
C ARG A 97 9.93 2.64 -1.03
N LYS A 98 10.48 3.79 -0.67
CA LYS A 98 9.72 5.06 -0.60
C LYS A 98 9.16 5.51 -1.96
N GLU A 99 9.82 5.16 -3.06
CA GLU A 99 9.42 5.55 -4.42
C GLU A 99 8.04 4.95 -4.82
N ILE A 100 7.67 3.84 -4.17
CA ILE A 100 6.38 3.18 -4.41
C ILE A 100 5.23 3.89 -3.67
N LEU A 101 5.52 4.60 -2.58
CA LEU A 101 4.50 5.21 -1.72
C LEU A 101 3.62 6.22 -2.45
N GLU A 102 4.20 7.10 -3.26
CA GLU A 102 3.45 8.11 -4.00
C GLU A 102 2.49 7.47 -5.01
N GLN A 103 2.95 6.44 -5.72
CA GLN A 103 2.10 5.70 -6.64
C GLN A 103 0.98 4.96 -5.88
N SER A 104 1.30 4.41 -4.71
CA SER A 104 0.34 3.68 -3.89
C SER A 104 -0.76 4.59 -3.38
N ILE A 105 -0.43 5.74 -2.80
CA ILE A 105 -1.44 6.68 -2.30
C ILE A 105 -2.32 7.21 -3.44
N ARG A 106 -1.76 7.50 -4.62
CA ARG A 106 -2.55 7.90 -5.81
C ARG A 106 -3.51 6.80 -6.24
N THR A 107 -3.08 5.53 -6.19
CA THR A 107 -3.93 4.38 -6.51
C THR A 107 -5.09 4.27 -5.52
N PHE A 108 -4.83 4.41 -4.23
CA PHE A 108 -5.88 4.39 -3.19
C PHE A 108 -6.86 5.53 -3.36
N ARG A 109 -6.40 6.77 -3.55
CA ARG A 109 -7.23 7.94 -3.83
C ARG A 109 -8.15 7.71 -5.02
N SER A 110 -7.63 7.12 -6.08
CA SER A 110 -8.38 6.83 -7.29
C SER A 110 -9.43 5.73 -7.09
N VAL A 111 -9.08 4.63 -6.42
CA VAL A 111 -9.99 3.50 -6.16
C VAL A 111 -11.09 3.87 -5.17
N LEU A 112 -10.76 4.66 -4.14
CA LEU A 112 -11.71 5.15 -3.14
C LEU A 112 -12.53 6.34 -3.64
N ASN A 113 -12.11 6.95 -4.78
CA ASN A 113 -12.68 8.19 -5.30
C ASN A 113 -12.62 9.34 -4.28
N ASP A 114 -11.54 9.39 -3.50
CA ASP A 114 -11.25 10.43 -2.51
C ASP A 114 -9.84 10.99 -2.74
N PRO A 115 -9.70 12.19 -3.33
CA PRO A 115 -8.39 12.81 -3.60
C PRO A 115 -7.64 13.22 -2.32
N THR A 116 -8.34 13.31 -1.19
CA THR A 116 -7.77 13.73 0.10
C THR A 116 -7.36 12.54 0.97
N PHE A 117 -7.66 11.29 0.53
CA PHE A 117 -7.38 10.10 1.31
C PHE A 117 -5.89 9.92 1.57
N GLY A 118 -5.55 9.73 2.84
CA GLY A 118 -4.25 9.30 3.30
C GLY A 118 -3.16 10.37 3.33
N GLU A 119 -2.26 10.21 4.28
CA GLU A 119 -1.07 11.03 4.49
C GLU A 119 0.18 10.26 4.12
N LEU A 120 1.15 10.94 3.51
CA LEU A 120 2.42 10.38 3.12
C LEU A 120 3.50 10.76 4.12
N TRP A 121 4.23 9.77 4.65
CA TRP A 121 5.40 10.02 5.50
C TRP A 121 6.66 9.45 4.86
N VAL A 122 7.48 10.33 4.29
CA VAL A 122 8.72 9.98 3.57
C VAL A 122 9.89 10.79 4.11
N GLY A 123 10.89 10.11 4.65
CA GLY A 123 12.11 10.76 5.16
C GLY A 123 11.80 11.78 6.26
N GLU A 124 12.28 13.00 6.08
CA GLU A 124 12.04 14.12 7.02
C GLU A 124 10.67 14.79 6.82
N TYR A 125 9.96 14.48 5.73
CA TYR A 125 8.59 14.97 5.53
C TYR A 125 7.66 14.20 6.47
N GLN A 126 7.46 14.77 7.65
CA GLN A 126 6.45 14.31 8.59
C GLN A 126 5.09 14.89 8.19
N PRO A 127 4.01 14.11 8.27
CA PRO A 127 2.68 14.68 8.31
C PRO A 127 2.68 15.80 9.36
N SER A 128 2.03 16.93 9.10
CA SER A 128 1.97 18.03 10.06
C SER A 128 1.63 17.47 11.44
N MET A 129 2.17 18.03 12.54
CA MET A 129 1.87 17.54 13.90
C MET A 129 0.36 17.57 14.23
N THR A 130 -0.43 18.24 13.39
CA THR A 130 -1.90 18.21 13.35
C THR A 130 -2.43 17.25 12.29
N GLY A 131 -1.55 16.56 11.53
CA GLY A 131 -1.91 15.61 10.49
C GLY A 131 -2.60 14.39 11.06
N ASN A 132 -3.64 13.97 10.38
CA ASN A 132 -4.43 12.82 10.77
C ASN A 132 -3.68 11.53 10.37
N LEU A 133 -3.06 10.82 11.32
CA LEU A 133 -2.37 9.57 11.08
C LEU A 133 -3.31 8.38 10.83
N ASN A 134 -4.60 8.61 10.65
CA ASN A 134 -5.60 7.55 10.49
C ASN A 134 -5.36 6.73 9.21
N HIS A 135 -4.92 7.38 8.13
CA HIS A 135 -4.59 6.68 6.88
C HIS A 135 -3.17 7.05 6.48
N LEU A 136 -2.21 6.24 6.92
CA LEU A 136 -0.80 6.54 6.79
C LEU A 136 -0.11 5.65 5.76
N PHE A 137 0.62 6.28 4.82
CA PHE A 137 1.51 5.63 3.86
C PHE A 137 2.96 5.94 4.25
N ILE A 138 3.72 4.93 4.63
CA ILE A 138 5.05 5.09 5.23
C ILE A 138 6.04 4.02 4.76
N SER A 139 7.32 4.36 4.69
CA SER A 139 8.36 3.34 4.49
C SER A 139 8.68 2.63 5.81
N ILE A 140 9.08 1.36 5.72
CA ILE A 140 9.48 0.58 6.91
C ILE A 140 10.68 1.22 7.63
N GLN A 141 11.58 1.87 6.89
CA GLN A 141 12.71 2.58 7.46
C GLN A 141 12.25 3.79 8.28
N THR A 142 11.34 4.61 7.73
CA THR A 142 10.77 5.77 8.42
C THR A 142 9.97 5.31 9.65
N PHE A 143 9.20 4.23 9.54
CA PHE A 143 8.48 3.63 10.67
C PHE A 143 9.43 3.24 11.80
N ASN A 144 10.52 2.50 11.48
CA ASN A 144 11.48 2.05 12.48
C ASN A 144 12.29 3.21 13.10
N SER A 145 12.58 4.27 12.33
CA SER A 145 13.24 5.47 12.85
C SER A 145 12.38 6.28 13.81
N ASN A 146 11.07 6.15 13.71
CA ASN A 146 10.09 6.85 14.54
C ASN A 146 9.31 5.89 15.47
N ARG A 147 9.88 4.74 15.78
CA ARG A 147 9.24 3.66 16.55
C ARG A 147 8.63 4.13 17.88
N GLU A 148 9.25 5.10 18.56
CA GLU A 148 8.78 5.64 19.84
C GLU A 148 7.38 6.23 19.70
N LEU A 149 7.10 6.97 18.64
CA LEU A 149 5.76 7.51 18.37
C LEU A 149 4.75 6.38 18.20
N PHE A 150 5.08 5.36 17.43
CA PHE A 150 4.17 4.25 17.17
C PHE A 150 3.94 3.37 18.39
N THR A 151 4.94 3.21 19.27
CA THR A 151 4.78 2.45 20.53
C THR A 151 3.89 3.16 21.56
N MET A 152 3.66 4.46 21.43
CA MET A 152 2.70 5.20 22.26
C MET A 152 1.25 5.08 21.76
N MET A 153 1.05 4.59 20.54
CA MET A 153 -0.30 4.40 19.99
C MET A 153 -0.95 3.16 20.58
N ARG A 154 -2.28 3.13 20.56
CA ARG A 154 -3.03 1.95 20.95
C ARG A 154 -2.75 0.79 20.00
N HIS A 155 -2.75 -0.45 20.51
CA HIS A 155 -2.53 -1.65 19.69
C HIS A 155 -3.59 -1.85 18.62
N ASP A 156 -4.79 -1.35 18.82
CA ASP A 156 -5.93 -1.41 17.91
C ASP A 156 -6.12 -0.11 17.11
N PHE A 157 -5.09 0.76 17.03
CA PHE A 157 -5.21 2.04 16.33
C PHE A 157 -5.43 1.87 14.82
N TYR A 158 -4.73 0.91 14.20
CA TYR A 158 -4.93 0.58 12.79
C TYR A 158 -5.79 -0.68 12.65
N ASP A 159 -6.94 -0.53 11.99
CA ASP A 159 -7.85 -1.65 11.70
C ASP A 159 -7.37 -2.49 10.54
N TYR A 160 -6.71 -1.86 9.58
CA TYR A 160 -6.21 -2.48 8.38
C TYR A 160 -4.73 -2.14 8.16
N ILE A 161 -3.88 -3.16 8.09
CA ILE A 161 -2.45 -2.98 7.80
C ILE A 161 -2.11 -3.69 6.50
N ILE A 162 -1.44 -2.97 5.60
CA ILE A 162 -0.90 -3.51 4.35
C ILE A 162 0.61 -3.43 4.38
N VAL A 163 1.25 -4.56 4.10
CA VAL A 163 2.70 -4.67 3.93
C VAL A 163 2.99 -5.03 2.48
N ASP A 164 3.45 -4.06 1.70
CA ASP A 164 3.84 -4.30 0.31
C ASP A 164 5.33 -4.63 0.22
N GLU A 165 5.68 -5.49 -0.74
CA GLU A 165 7.05 -6.00 -0.93
C GLU A 165 7.61 -6.68 0.34
N ALA A 166 6.77 -7.46 1.04
CA ALA A 166 7.11 -8.08 2.32
C ALA A 166 8.40 -8.93 2.30
N HIS A 167 8.78 -9.45 1.11
CA HIS A 167 9.98 -10.27 0.91
C HIS A 167 11.30 -9.48 1.02
N HIS A 168 11.29 -8.16 0.81
CA HIS A 168 12.50 -7.33 0.87
C HIS A 168 12.98 -7.02 2.30
N SER A 169 12.22 -7.40 3.31
CA SER A 169 12.54 -7.11 4.70
C SER A 169 13.15 -8.30 5.42
N THR A 170 14.08 -7.99 6.33
CA THR A 170 14.48 -8.98 7.33
C THR A 170 13.37 -9.17 8.36
N ALA A 171 13.31 -10.35 8.99
CA ALA A 171 12.35 -10.66 10.04
C ALA A 171 12.29 -9.58 11.14
N ASN A 172 13.43 -8.96 11.45
CA ASN A 172 13.53 -7.92 12.47
C ASN A 172 12.86 -6.59 12.06
N SER A 173 12.80 -6.25 10.78
CA SER A 173 12.25 -4.97 10.32
C SER A 173 10.76 -4.83 10.58
N TYR A 174 9.98 -5.89 10.42
CA TYR A 174 8.54 -5.89 10.67
C TYR A 174 8.15 -6.39 12.07
N ARG A 175 9.12 -6.92 12.83
CA ARG A 175 8.85 -7.46 14.16
C ARG A 175 8.20 -6.42 15.09
N ILE A 176 8.70 -5.19 15.07
CA ILE A 176 8.14 -4.09 15.87
C ILE A 176 6.70 -3.80 15.45
N LEU A 177 6.42 -3.73 14.15
CA LEU A 177 5.08 -3.51 13.61
C LEU A 177 4.09 -4.57 14.10
N PHE A 178 4.44 -5.86 13.97
CA PHE A 178 3.56 -6.97 14.35
C PHE A 178 3.41 -7.15 15.85
N GLN A 179 4.37 -6.66 16.65
CA GLN A 179 4.27 -6.63 18.11
C GLN A 179 3.44 -5.44 18.61
N GLN A 180 3.52 -4.30 17.92
CA GLN A 180 2.85 -3.08 18.32
C GLN A 180 1.37 -3.07 17.96
N PHE A 181 1.01 -3.54 16.76
CA PHE A 181 -0.36 -3.44 16.28
C PHE A 181 -1.04 -4.79 16.13
N ASN A 182 -2.32 -4.82 16.47
CA ASN A 182 -3.21 -5.96 16.28
C ASN A 182 -4.40 -5.57 15.42
N PRO A 183 -4.20 -5.47 14.07
CA PRO A 183 -5.23 -5.04 13.15
C PRO A 183 -6.32 -6.09 12.99
N SER A 184 -7.53 -5.65 12.61
CA SER A 184 -8.60 -6.54 12.18
C SER A 184 -8.22 -7.31 10.90
N VAL A 185 -7.46 -6.66 10.00
CA VAL A 185 -6.92 -7.31 8.80
C VAL A 185 -5.46 -6.93 8.60
N LEU A 186 -4.62 -7.94 8.39
CA LEU A 186 -3.24 -7.80 7.93
C LEU A 186 -3.12 -8.40 6.52
N LEU A 187 -2.77 -7.57 5.54
CA LEU A 187 -2.57 -7.98 4.15
C LEU A 187 -1.10 -7.85 3.76
N GLY A 188 -0.43 -8.96 3.48
CA GLY A 188 0.91 -9.00 2.90
C GLY A 188 0.84 -9.16 1.39
N LEU A 189 1.60 -8.35 0.67
CA LEU A 189 1.77 -8.43 -0.78
C LEU A 189 3.23 -8.75 -1.08
N THR A 190 3.47 -9.76 -1.90
CA THR A 190 4.84 -10.16 -2.24
C THR A 190 4.92 -10.79 -3.63
N ALA A 191 6.11 -10.76 -4.22
CA ALA A 191 6.40 -11.54 -5.43
C ALA A 191 6.83 -12.97 -5.10
N THR A 192 7.39 -13.21 -3.90
CA THR A 192 7.86 -14.50 -3.43
C THR A 192 7.43 -14.72 -1.98
N PRO A 193 7.11 -15.96 -1.56
CA PRO A 193 6.72 -16.26 -0.17
C PRO A 193 7.91 -16.30 0.79
N GLU A 194 9.13 -16.10 0.30
CA GLU A 194 10.37 -16.15 1.06
C GLU A 194 10.95 -14.73 1.21
N ARG A 195 11.57 -14.47 2.36
CA ARG A 195 12.29 -13.22 2.63
C ARG A 195 13.67 -13.21 1.98
N ALA A 196 14.29 -12.02 1.95
CA ALA A 196 15.64 -11.85 1.46
C ALA A 196 16.69 -12.67 2.24
N ASP A 197 16.43 -13.06 3.48
CA ASP A 197 17.25 -13.92 4.33
C ASP A 197 16.92 -15.42 4.17
N GLY A 198 16.05 -15.78 3.22
CA GLY A 198 15.62 -17.16 2.96
C GLY A 198 14.57 -17.71 3.93
N GLN A 199 14.13 -16.91 4.92
CA GLN A 199 13.09 -17.33 5.84
C GLN A 199 11.70 -17.18 5.21
N SER A 200 10.78 -18.09 5.58
CA SER A 200 9.39 -18.02 5.12
C SER A 200 8.66 -16.83 5.75
N LEU A 201 7.79 -16.16 4.96
CA LEU A 201 6.85 -15.15 5.42
C LEU A 201 5.62 -15.76 6.10
N LEU A 202 5.33 -17.02 5.84
CA LEU A 202 4.09 -17.69 6.25
C LEU A 202 3.78 -17.60 7.76
N PRO A 203 4.77 -17.70 8.69
CA PRO A 203 4.47 -17.60 10.11
C PRO A 203 3.79 -16.29 10.54
N ASP A 204 3.99 -15.20 9.81
CA ASP A 204 3.34 -13.91 10.10
C ASP A 204 1.92 -13.83 9.49
N PHE A 205 1.55 -14.75 8.60
CA PHE A 205 0.31 -14.77 7.84
C PHE A 205 -0.45 -16.09 8.00
N ASP A 206 -0.74 -16.48 9.23
CA ASP A 206 -1.51 -17.68 9.59
C ASP A 206 -0.99 -18.97 8.93
N ASN A 207 0.32 -19.04 8.61
CA ASN A 207 0.99 -20.13 7.87
C ASN A 207 0.32 -20.47 6.53
N ARG A 208 -0.30 -19.49 5.87
CA ARG A 208 -1.11 -19.72 4.67
C ARG A 208 -0.92 -18.63 3.61
N ILE A 209 -0.87 -19.04 2.34
CA ILE A 209 -1.02 -18.15 1.19
C ILE A 209 -2.51 -18.05 0.88
N ALA A 210 -3.09 -16.85 1.00
CA ALA A 210 -4.50 -16.62 0.73
C ALA A 210 -4.80 -16.63 -0.78
N ALA A 211 -3.90 -16.07 -1.59
CA ALA A 211 -4.00 -16.10 -3.05
C ALA A 211 -2.62 -16.09 -3.70
N GLU A 212 -2.49 -16.81 -4.82
CA GLU A 212 -1.25 -16.84 -5.61
C GLU A 212 -1.57 -16.68 -7.09
N ILE A 213 -0.79 -15.83 -7.79
CA ILE A 213 -0.76 -15.74 -9.26
C ILE A 213 0.67 -15.90 -9.74
N ARG A 214 0.93 -16.98 -10.47
CA ARG A 214 2.24 -17.26 -11.08
C ARG A 214 2.33 -16.63 -12.47
N LEU A 215 3.54 -16.23 -12.87
CA LEU A 215 3.83 -15.64 -14.18
C LEU A 215 3.25 -16.42 -15.39
N PRO A 216 3.27 -17.76 -15.46
CA PRO A 216 2.68 -18.50 -16.58
C PRO A 216 1.17 -18.30 -16.74
N GLU A 217 0.45 -18.15 -15.63
CA GLU A 217 -1.01 -17.90 -15.62
C GLU A 217 -1.33 -16.48 -16.07
N ALA A 218 -0.55 -15.50 -15.61
CA ALA A 218 -0.70 -14.10 -16.01
C ALA A 218 -0.44 -13.92 -17.53
N ILE A 219 0.55 -14.58 -18.11
CA ILE A 219 0.86 -14.52 -19.55
C ILE A 219 -0.23 -15.20 -20.39
N ASN A 220 -0.75 -16.34 -19.95
CA ASN A 220 -1.83 -17.06 -20.65
C ASN A 220 -3.14 -16.25 -20.65
N GLN A 221 -3.42 -15.49 -19.59
CA GLN A 221 -4.62 -14.67 -19.47
C GLN A 221 -4.52 -13.40 -20.34
N ILE A 222 -3.35 -12.75 -20.39
CA ILE A 222 -3.10 -11.61 -21.29
C ILE A 222 -3.23 -12.04 -22.75
N GLY A 223 -2.72 -13.21 -23.13
CA GLY A 223 -2.88 -13.78 -24.46
C GLY A 223 -4.33 -14.06 -24.86
N ARG A 224 -5.17 -14.49 -23.92
CA ARG A 224 -6.61 -14.74 -24.16
C ARG A 224 -7.43 -13.46 -24.27
N ALA A 225 -7.10 -12.40 -23.53
CA ALA A 225 -7.75 -11.11 -23.65
C ALA A 225 -7.50 -10.46 -25.02
N SER A 226 -6.26 -10.48 -25.51
CA SER A 226 -5.90 -9.95 -26.83
C SER A 226 -6.49 -10.75 -28.01
N CYS A 227 -6.84 -12.04 -27.81
CA CYS A 227 -7.50 -12.86 -28.82
C CYS A 227 -9.01 -12.58 -28.90
N ARG A 228 -9.66 -12.25 -27.80
CA ARG A 228 -11.10 -11.91 -27.79
C ARG A 228 -11.39 -10.57 -28.47
N GLU A 229 -10.52 -9.58 -28.32
CA GLU A 229 -10.70 -8.28 -28.99
C GLU A 229 -10.55 -8.38 -30.51
N ARG A 230 -9.74 -9.31 -31.04
CA ARG A 230 -9.57 -9.51 -32.50
C ARG A 230 -10.73 -10.28 -33.17
N VAL A 231 -11.53 -10.99 -32.44
CA VAL A 231 -12.67 -11.75 -32.97
C VAL A 231 -13.94 -10.91 -33.10
N CYS A 232 -14.04 -9.79 -32.39
CA CYS A 232 -15.19 -8.89 -32.49
C CYS A 232 -15.09 -7.84 -33.61
N MET A 233 -14.03 -7.86 -34.42
CA MET A 233 -13.84 -6.95 -35.57
C MET A 233 -13.89 -7.67 -36.93
N ARG A 234 -14.71 -8.70 -37.08
CA ARG A 234 -15.07 -9.29 -38.39
C ARG A 234 -16.55 -9.40 -38.52
#